data_2425ca89db6049db3b602720d8e143ab
#
_entry.id   2425ca89db6049db3b602720d8e143ab
#
_cell.length_a   1.000
_cell.length_b   1.000
_cell.length_c   1.000
_cell.angle_alpha   90.00
_cell.angle_beta   90.00
_cell.angle_gamma   90.00
#
_symmetry.space_group_name_H-M   'P 1'
#
loop_
_entity.id
_entity.type
_entity.pdbx_description
1 polymer ?
#
loop_
_entity_poly.entity_id
_entity_poly.type
_entity_poly.pdbx_seq_one_letter_code
_entity_poly.pdbx_strand_id
1 'polypeptide(L)' 'MTPADFRNTLARLGLSQTGASRVLGVSDRQVRRWASGDIDVPQPVVKILRMLCKGLIGIADVQDA' A
#
# COMPACT_ATOMS: atom_id res chain seq x y z
N MET A 1 9.81 1.27 5.85
CA MET A 1 9.12 -0.01 5.54
C MET A 1 9.99 -0.82 4.59
N THR A 2 10.32 -2.04 4.95
CA THR A 2 11.06 -2.95 4.07
C THR A 2 10.13 -3.50 2.98
N PRO A 3 10.69 -4.06 1.87
CA PRO A 3 9.84 -4.72 0.87
C PRO A 3 8.99 -5.85 1.45
N ALA A 4 9.56 -6.63 2.39
CA ALA A 4 8.82 -7.69 3.07
C ALA A 4 7.67 -7.12 3.90
N ASP A 5 7.91 -6.03 4.64
CA ASP A 5 6.87 -5.35 5.41
C ASP A 5 5.74 -4.85 4.51
N PHE A 6 6.10 -4.30 3.36
CA PHE A 6 5.11 -3.83 2.38
C PHE A 6 4.23 -4.98 1.88
N ARG A 7 4.85 -6.08 1.45
CA ARG A 7 4.10 -7.25 0.98
C ARG A 7 3.20 -7.83 2.08
N ASN A 8 3.73 -7.93 3.31
CA ASN A 8 2.97 -8.44 4.45
C ASN A 8 1.79 -7.52 4.79
N THR A 9 1.99 -6.21 4.71
CA THR A 9 0.95 -5.22 4.96
C THR A 9 -0.20 -5.37 3.94
N LEU A 10 0.13 -5.54 2.66
CA LEU A 10 -0.90 -5.78 1.64
C LEU A 10 -1.67 -7.07 1.91
N ALA A 11 -0.97 -8.13 2.31
CA ALA A 11 -1.61 -9.40 2.64
C ALA A 11 -2.59 -9.25 3.82
N ARG A 12 -2.21 -8.49 4.85
CA ARG A 12 -3.08 -8.21 6.00
C ARG A 12 -4.33 -7.45 5.59
N LEU A 13 -4.21 -6.56 4.61
CA LEU A 13 -5.34 -5.78 4.10
C LEU A 13 -6.16 -6.54 3.09
N GLY A 14 -5.75 -7.75 2.71
CA GLY A 14 -6.43 -8.54 1.68
C GLY A 14 -6.27 -7.95 0.28
N LEU A 15 -5.21 -7.20 0.04
CA LEU A 15 -4.96 -6.53 -1.25
C LEU A 15 -3.91 -7.27 -2.07
N SER A 16 -4.21 -7.49 -3.35
CA SER A 16 -3.19 -7.82 -4.34
C SER A 16 -2.37 -6.56 -4.67
N GLN A 17 -1.27 -6.71 -5.40
CA GLN A 17 -0.51 -5.56 -5.86
C GLN A 17 -1.36 -4.67 -6.78
N THR A 18 -2.12 -5.26 -7.67
CA THR A 18 -3.07 -4.52 -8.53
C THR A 18 -4.14 -3.82 -7.69
N GLY A 19 -4.69 -4.51 -6.69
CA GLY A 19 -5.66 -3.91 -5.76
C GLY A 19 -5.07 -2.72 -5.02
N ALA A 20 -3.83 -2.85 -4.55
CA ALA A 20 -3.13 -1.76 -3.86
C ALA A 20 -2.92 -0.55 -4.78
N SER A 21 -2.57 -0.78 -6.04
CA SER A 21 -2.39 0.32 -7.00
C SER A 21 -3.66 1.13 -7.18
N ARG A 22 -4.80 0.45 -7.22
CA ARG A 22 -6.11 1.12 -7.35
C ARG A 22 -6.48 1.90 -6.09
N VAL A 23 -6.27 1.31 -4.92
CA VAL A 23 -6.56 1.96 -3.65
C VAL A 23 -5.70 3.20 -3.46
N LEU A 24 -4.41 3.10 -3.75
CA LEU A 24 -3.45 4.19 -3.53
C LEU A 24 -3.41 5.21 -4.68
N GLY A 25 -4.05 4.89 -5.81
CA GLY A 25 -4.04 5.80 -6.96
C GLY A 25 -2.70 5.88 -7.67
N VAL A 26 -1.91 4.81 -7.63
CA VAL A 26 -0.59 4.72 -8.29
C VAL A 26 -0.59 3.62 -9.35
N SER A 27 0.44 3.59 -10.20
CA SER A 27 0.53 2.56 -11.22
C SER A 27 0.89 1.19 -10.64
N ASP A 28 0.51 0.11 -11.35
CA ASP A 28 0.91 -1.26 -10.98
C ASP A 28 2.44 -1.39 -10.95
N ARG A 29 3.13 -0.73 -11.87
CA ARG A 29 4.59 -0.74 -11.93
C ARG A 29 5.18 -0.17 -10.65
N GLN A 30 4.62 0.91 -10.16
CA GLN A 30 5.08 1.56 -8.93
C GLN A 30 4.95 0.62 -7.74
N VAL A 31 3.80 -0.03 -7.59
CA VAL A 31 3.56 -0.98 -6.51
C VAL A 31 4.53 -2.17 -6.61
N ARG A 32 4.76 -2.69 -7.81
CA ARG A 32 5.70 -3.80 -8.00
C ARG A 32 7.12 -3.41 -7.62
N ARG A 33 7.55 -2.20 -7.92
CA ARG A 33 8.89 -1.72 -7.56
C ARG A 33 9.04 -1.57 -6.04
N TRP A 34 8.00 -1.14 -5.35
CA TRP A 34 8.00 -1.12 -3.89
C TRP A 34 8.06 -2.54 -3.31
N ALA A 35 7.29 -3.47 -3.87
CA ALA A 35 7.23 -4.85 -3.40
C ALA A 35 8.54 -5.61 -3.64
N SER A 36 9.27 -5.27 -4.69
CA SER A 36 10.55 -5.90 -5.02
C SER A 36 11.75 -5.26 -4.31
N GLY A 37 11.56 -4.06 -3.75
CA GLY A 37 12.65 -3.31 -3.13
C GLY A 37 13.46 -2.46 -4.10
N ASP A 38 13.01 -2.34 -5.33
CA ASP A 38 13.66 -1.55 -6.37
C ASP A 38 13.69 -0.06 -5.99
N ILE A 39 12.60 0.42 -5.39
CA ILE A 39 12.51 1.75 -4.79
C ILE A 39 11.82 1.65 -3.44
N ASP A 40 12.14 2.57 -2.55
CA ASP A 40 11.55 2.61 -1.22
C ASP A 40 10.11 3.11 -1.27
N VAL A 41 9.28 2.58 -0.37
CA VAL A 41 7.91 3.07 -0.20
C VAL A 41 7.97 4.47 0.40
N PRO A 42 7.37 5.49 -0.26
CA PRO A 42 7.37 6.85 0.27
C PRO A 42 6.67 6.94 1.62
N GLN A 43 7.13 7.84 2.49
CA GLN A 43 6.56 8.00 3.82
C GLN A 43 5.04 8.29 3.83
N PRO A 44 4.50 9.15 2.95
CA PRO A 44 3.06 9.33 2.91
C PRO A 44 2.28 8.04 2.67
N VAL A 45 2.82 7.15 1.81
CA VAL A 45 2.20 5.85 1.54
C VAL A 45 2.30 4.94 2.75
N VAL A 46 3.44 4.91 3.43
CA VAL A 46 3.64 4.14 4.66
C VAL A 46 2.61 4.55 5.71
N LYS A 47 2.39 5.85 5.89
CA LYS A 47 1.41 6.37 6.84
C LYS A 47 -0.01 5.90 6.51
N ILE A 48 -0.40 5.98 5.24
CA ILE A 48 -1.72 5.53 4.79
C ILE A 48 -1.90 4.03 5.07
N LEU A 49 -0.90 3.22 4.73
CA LEU A 49 -0.95 1.78 4.95
C LEU A 49 -1.07 1.44 6.45
N ARG A 50 -0.33 2.14 7.30
CA ARG A 50 -0.42 1.95 8.75
C ARG A 50 -1.79 2.33 9.29
N MET A 51 -2.38 3.42 8.80
CA MET A 51 -3.71 3.84 9.21
C MET A 51 -4.78 2.82 8.79
N LEU A 52 -4.65 2.26 7.60
CA LEU A 52 -5.52 1.18 7.13
C LEU A 52 -5.40 -0.05 8.01
N CYS A 53 -4.18 -0.46 8.37
CA CYS A 53 -3.95 -1.61 9.24
C CYS A 53 -4.49 -1.42 10.64
N LYS A 54 -4.46 -0.20 11.14
CA LYS A 54 -5.00 0.12 12.49
C LYS A 54 -6.51 0.32 12.50
N GLY A 55 -7.16 0.32 11.32
CA GLY A 55 -8.59 0.57 11.21
C GLY A 55 -9.01 2.01 11.45
N LEU A 56 -8.06 2.96 11.40
CA LEU A 56 -8.35 4.38 11.58
C LEU A 56 -9.06 4.99 10.37
N ILE A 57 -8.81 4.42 9.18
CA ILE A 57 -9.47 4.77 7.93
C ILE A 57 -9.84 3.48 7.20
N GLY A 58 -10.84 3.54 6.34
CA GLY A 58 -11.22 2.44 5.48
C GLY A 58 -10.60 2.58 4.09
N ILE A 59 -10.60 1.49 3.34
CA ILE A 59 -10.13 1.49 1.94
C ILE A 59 -10.95 2.48 1.10
N ALA A 60 -12.26 2.53 1.32
CA ALA A 60 -13.14 3.47 0.62
C ALA A 60 -12.74 4.92 0.88
N ASP A 61 -12.30 5.26 2.11
CA ASP A 61 -11.86 6.62 2.44
C ASP A 61 -10.66 7.03 1.60
N VAL A 62 -9.73 6.09 1.35
CA VAL A 62 -8.55 6.37 0.53
C VAL A 62 -8.93 6.51 -0.94
N GLN A 63 -9.82 5.67 -1.44
CA GLN A 63 -10.26 5.69 -2.83
C GLN A 63 -11.05 6.96 -3.16
N ASP A 64 -11.81 7.47 -2.21
CA ASP A 64 -12.67 8.65 -2.39
C ASP A 64 -11.90 9.97 -2.16
N ALA A 65 -10.69 9.89 -1.67
CA ALA A 65 -9.86 11.05 -1.35
C ALA A 65 -9.40 11.86 -2.58
#